data_55d45ee7c6e51ff0bb14fb4eb402c08c
#
_entry.id   55d45ee7c6e51ff0bb14fb4eb402c08c
#
_cell.length_a   1.000
_cell.length_b   1.000
_cell.length_c   1.000
_cell.angle_alpha   90.00
_cell.angle_beta   90.00
_cell.angle_gamma   90.00
#
_symmetry.space_group_name_H-M   'P 1'
#
loop_
_entity.id
_entity.type
_entity.pdbx_description
1 polymer ?
#
loop_
_entity_poly.entity_id
_entity_poly.type
_entity_poly.pdbx_seq_one_letter_code
_entity_poly.pdbx_strand_id
1 'polypeptide(L)'
;LKFGKEGKTTGTQEEFGKEDANPAGRYPSNIIGEVFPEHQKYFYAPRVTRKERGEYNDHPTPKPISLMSYLIKVYSPENSRIIDPFCGSGSTGCSAVIEGREFVGIELSEHYSEISRKRIKEYTKLK
;
A
#
# COMPACT_ATOMS: atom_id res chain seq x y z
N LEU A 1 6.91 -21.83 5.35
CA LEU A 1 7.00 -20.90 4.20
C LEU A 1 8.47 -20.66 3.90
N LYS A 2 9.00 -21.25 2.80
CA LYS A 2 10.35 -20.94 2.32
C LYS A 2 10.26 -19.63 1.55
N PHE A 3 10.81 -18.57 2.11
CA PHE A 3 10.97 -17.31 1.39
C PHE A 3 12.17 -17.41 0.47
N GLY A 4 11.98 -17.13 -0.80
CA GLY A 4 13.03 -17.22 -1.81
C GLY A 4 14.19 -16.29 -1.49
N LYS A 5 15.40 -16.76 -1.76
CA LYS A 5 16.67 -16.08 -1.47
C LYS A 5 16.94 -14.80 -2.28
N GLU A 6 16.07 -14.39 -3.19
CA GLU A 6 16.34 -13.27 -4.10
C GLU A 6 15.17 -12.30 -4.19
N GLY A 7 15.03 -11.47 -3.16
CA GLY A 7 14.28 -10.21 -3.29
C GLY A 7 15.22 -9.12 -3.79
N LYS A 8 15.08 -8.67 -5.04
CA LYS A 8 15.78 -7.48 -5.53
C LYS A 8 15.35 -6.29 -4.69
N THR A 9 16.25 -5.79 -3.86
CA THR A 9 16.10 -4.50 -3.20
C THR A 9 16.43 -3.41 -4.20
N THR A 10 15.66 -2.33 -4.23
CA THR A 10 15.90 -1.13 -5.03
C THR A 10 17.04 -0.25 -4.50
N GLY A 11 17.78 -0.70 -3.50
CA GLY A 11 19.07 -0.13 -3.12
C GLY A 11 20.17 -0.75 -3.98
N THR A 12 21.16 0.03 -4.35
CA THR A 12 22.34 -0.45 -5.05
C THR A 12 22.92 -1.63 -4.27
N GLN A 13 23.07 -2.77 -4.93
CA GLN A 13 23.49 -4.05 -4.31
C GLN A 13 24.89 -3.99 -3.64
N GLU A 14 25.56 -2.87 -3.71
CA GLU A 14 26.91 -2.65 -3.18
C GLU A 14 26.91 -2.24 -1.70
N GLU A 15 25.80 -1.72 -1.15
CA GLU A 15 25.77 -1.19 0.23
C GLU A 15 25.34 -2.21 1.29
N PHE A 16 24.71 -3.32 0.89
CA PHE A 16 24.32 -4.37 1.84
C PHE A 16 25.12 -5.63 1.56
N GLY A 17 26.19 -5.84 2.32
CA GLY A 17 27.00 -7.05 2.27
C GLY A 17 26.12 -8.31 2.45
N LYS A 18 26.52 -9.41 1.83
CA LYS A 18 25.85 -10.72 1.97
C LYS A 18 25.77 -11.21 3.42
N GLU A 19 26.55 -10.60 4.31
CA GLU A 19 26.63 -10.92 5.75
C GLU A 19 25.42 -10.40 6.53
N ASP A 20 24.70 -9.36 6.03
CA ASP A 20 23.52 -8.78 6.69
C ASP A 20 22.20 -9.46 6.30
N ALA A 21 22.23 -10.45 5.45
CA ALA A 21 21.02 -11.16 5.04
C ALA A 21 20.53 -12.06 6.17
N ASN A 22 19.36 -11.74 6.75
CA ASN A 22 18.72 -12.61 7.73
C ASN A 22 18.52 -14.03 7.13
N PRO A 23 19.15 -15.07 7.71
CA PRO A 23 19.04 -16.43 7.17
C PRO A 23 17.61 -16.99 7.21
N ALA A 24 16.72 -16.43 8.02
CA ALA A 24 15.30 -16.76 8.04
C ALA A 24 14.49 -16.08 6.91
N GLY A 25 15.13 -15.21 6.09
CA GLY A 25 14.46 -14.44 5.05
C GLY A 25 13.87 -13.13 5.57
N ARG A 26 13.06 -12.47 4.74
CA ARG A 26 12.35 -11.24 5.10
C ARG A 26 10.85 -11.51 5.21
N TYR A 27 10.23 -10.86 6.17
CA TYR A 27 8.77 -10.84 6.23
C TYR A 27 8.21 -10.15 4.98
N PRO A 28 7.15 -10.68 4.38
CA PRO A 28 6.46 -10.00 3.29
C PRO A 28 5.92 -8.66 3.78
N SER A 29 6.21 -7.60 3.03
CA SER A 29 5.80 -6.22 3.37
C SER A 29 4.28 -5.98 3.33
N ASN A 30 3.54 -6.96 2.88
CA ASN A 30 2.08 -6.93 2.70
C ASN A 30 1.34 -7.87 3.66
N ILE A 31 1.98 -8.32 4.72
CA ILE A 31 1.36 -9.07 5.82
C ILE A 31 1.32 -8.18 7.05
N ILE A 32 0.14 -8.07 7.64
CA ILE A 32 -0.09 -7.37 8.91
C ILE A 32 -0.70 -8.36 9.88
N GLY A 33 -0.16 -8.41 11.10
CA GLY A 33 -0.69 -9.24 12.16
C GLY A 33 0.38 -9.66 13.16
N GLU A 34 -0.06 -10.12 14.30
CA GLU A 34 0.78 -10.78 15.30
C GLU A 34 0.64 -12.29 15.14
N VAL A 35 1.78 -12.98 15.21
CA VAL A 35 1.83 -14.45 15.10
C VAL A 35 1.85 -15.03 16.50
N PHE A 36 0.67 -15.20 17.10
CA PHE A 36 0.55 -16.08 18.26
C PHE A 36 0.19 -17.50 17.82
N PRO A 37 0.83 -18.54 18.35
CA PRO A 37 0.60 -19.92 17.94
C PRO A 37 -0.87 -20.35 17.95
N GLU A 38 -1.67 -19.81 18.85
CA GLU A 38 -3.06 -20.15 19.08
C GLU A 38 -4.09 -19.31 18.30
N HIS A 39 -3.68 -18.14 17.75
CA HIS A 39 -4.59 -17.20 17.09
C HIS A 39 -3.97 -16.56 15.85
N GLN A 40 -3.46 -17.38 14.94
CA GLN A 40 -2.90 -16.88 13.69
C GLN A 40 -3.98 -16.29 12.78
N LYS A 41 -4.23 -14.99 12.91
CA LYS A 41 -5.02 -14.24 11.95
C LYS A 41 -4.09 -13.35 11.12
N TYR A 42 -3.90 -13.73 9.87
CA TYR A 42 -3.13 -12.93 8.92
C TYR A 42 -4.06 -12.16 8.01
N PHE A 43 -3.77 -10.89 7.81
CA PHE A 43 -4.27 -10.17 6.67
C PHE A 43 -3.20 -10.20 5.58
N TYR A 44 -3.50 -10.88 4.49
CA TYR A 44 -2.63 -10.90 3.31
C TYR A 44 -3.21 -10.02 2.21
N ALA A 45 -2.50 -8.96 1.84
CA ALA A 45 -2.82 -8.16 0.67
C ALA A 45 -1.85 -8.51 -0.47
N PRO A 46 -2.34 -9.01 -1.60
CA PRO A 46 -1.48 -9.25 -2.75
C PRO A 46 -0.86 -7.95 -3.25
N ARG A 47 0.25 -8.06 -3.98
CA ARG A 47 0.83 -6.89 -4.65
C ARG A 47 -0.17 -6.28 -5.62
N VAL A 48 -0.09 -4.96 -5.79
CA VAL A 48 -0.91 -4.20 -6.74
C VAL A 48 -0.81 -4.80 -8.14
N THR A 49 -1.94 -5.16 -8.71
CA THR A 49 -2.02 -5.66 -10.10
C THR A 49 -1.91 -4.50 -11.09
N ARG A 50 -1.60 -4.82 -12.36
CA ARG A 50 -1.60 -3.79 -13.43
C ARG A 50 -2.97 -3.12 -13.57
N LYS A 51 -4.05 -3.87 -13.43
CA LYS A 51 -5.42 -3.35 -13.49
C LYS A 51 -5.71 -2.36 -12.37
N GLU A 52 -5.34 -2.70 -11.15
CA GLU A 52 -5.52 -1.83 -9.98
C GLU A 52 -4.64 -0.58 -10.04
N ARG A 53 -3.42 -0.75 -10.55
CA ARG A 53 -2.47 0.36 -10.74
C ARG A 53 -2.99 1.40 -11.72
N GLY A 54 -3.60 0.97 -12.82
CA GLY A 54 -3.90 1.80 -13.98
C GLY A 54 -2.68 1.97 -14.90
N GLU A 55 -2.92 2.05 -16.20
CA GLU A 55 -1.83 2.14 -17.21
C GLU A 55 -1.04 3.43 -17.11
N TYR A 56 -1.67 4.52 -16.67
CA TYR A 56 -1.07 5.85 -16.54
C TYR A 56 -0.32 6.09 -15.21
N ASN A 57 -0.36 5.12 -14.30
CA ASN A 57 0.26 5.27 -12.99
C ASN A 57 1.64 4.63 -12.98
N ASP A 58 2.66 5.46 -13.08
CA ASP A 58 4.08 5.08 -13.07
C ASP A 58 4.70 5.15 -11.67
N HIS A 59 3.92 5.46 -10.63
CA HIS A 59 4.44 5.52 -9.26
C HIS A 59 5.11 4.19 -8.87
N PRO A 60 6.34 4.20 -8.33
CA PRO A 60 7.12 2.97 -8.14
C PRO A 60 6.52 2.03 -7.10
N THR A 61 5.87 2.56 -6.08
CA THR A 61 5.41 1.79 -4.91
C THR A 61 3.96 2.05 -4.52
N PRO A 62 2.97 1.90 -5.42
CA PRO A 62 1.57 2.04 -5.04
C PRO A 62 1.21 0.97 -4.01
N LYS A 63 0.38 1.31 -3.03
CA LYS A 63 -0.11 0.35 -2.03
C LYS A 63 -1.38 -0.34 -2.54
N PRO A 64 -1.61 -1.62 -2.18
CA PRO A 64 -2.86 -2.31 -2.51
C PRO A 64 -4.07 -1.60 -1.90
N ILE A 65 -5.12 -1.42 -2.67
CA ILE A 65 -6.38 -0.81 -2.19
C ILE A 65 -6.98 -1.65 -1.06
N SER A 66 -6.94 -2.98 -1.19
CA SER A 66 -7.45 -3.89 -0.16
C SER A 66 -6.76 -3.70 1.19
N LEU A 67 -5.45 -3.48 1.20
CA LEU A 67 -4.68 -3.21 2.41
C LEU A 67 -5.09 -1.87 3.03
N MET A 68 -5.18 -0.81 2.23
CA MET A 68 -5.55 0.51 2.72
C MET A 68 -7.00 0.54 3.21
N SER A 69 -7.93 -0.13 2.52
CA SER A 69 -9.32 -0.28 2.95
C SER A 69 -9.43 -1.01 4.29
N TYR A 70 -8.67 -2.09 4.48
CA TYR A 70 -8.63 -2.78 5.76
C TYR A 70 -8.17 -1.86 6.90
N LEU A 71 -7.05 -1.14 6.70
CA LEU A 71 -6.53 -0.21 7.69
C LEU A 71 -7.53 0.91 8.02
N ILE A 72 -8.17 1.48 7.00
CA ILE A 72 -9.17 2.52 7.18
C ILE A 72 -10.36 2.00 8.01
N LYS A 73 -10.86 0.80 7.73
CA LYS A 73 -11.95 0.19 8.52
C LYS A 73 -11.59 -0.02 9.98
N VAL A 74 -10.36 -0.47 10.23
CA VAL A 74 -9.91 -0.79 11.60
C VAL A 74 -9.63 0.46 12.42
N TYR A 75 -9.03 1.48 11.79
CA TYR A 75 -8.48 2.63 12.52
C TYR A 75 -9.28 3.92 12.38
N SER A 76 -10.37 3.93 11.60
CA SER A 76 -11.16 5.14 11.42
C SER A 76 -12.66 4.90 11.56
N PRO A 77 -13.38 5.73 12.33
CA PRO A 77 -14.84 5.71 12.37
C PRO A 77 -15.45 5.99 10.99
N GLU A 78 -16.71 5.61 10.81
CA GLU A 78 -17.48 6.00 9.62
C GLU A 78 -17.61 7.52 9.54
N ASN A 79 -17.66 8.05 8.31
CA ASN A 79 -17.76 9.49 8.02
C ASN A 79 -16.60 10.34 8.58
N SER A 80 -15.50 9.72 8.99
CA SER A 80 -14.31 10.44 9.43
C SER A 80 -13.50 10.97 8.26
N ARG A 81 -12.51 11.81 8.56
CA ARG A 81 -11.56 12.35 7.57
C ARG A 81 -10.22 11.65 7.71
N ILE A 82 -9.73 11.10 6.60
CA ILE A 82 -8.42 10.49 6.48
C ILE A 82 -7.44 11.51 5.92
N ILE A 83 -6.29 11.64 6.56
CA ILE A 83 -5.20 12.51 6.10
C ILE A 83 -4.00 11.64 5.76
N ASP A 84 -3.46 11.80 4.56
CA ASP A 84 -2.22 11.15 4.12
C ASP A 84 -1.22 12.22 3.66
N PRO A 85 -0.19 12.52 4.47
CA PRO A 85 0.79 13.56 4.16
C PRO A 85 1.79 13.15 3.06
N PHE A 86 1.78 11.89 2.62
CA PHE A 86 2.66 11.35 1.58
C PHE A 86 1.87 10.47 0.61
N CYS A 87 0.80 11.04 0.05
CA CYS A 87 -0.23 10.25 -0.61
C CYS A 87 0.21 9.57 -1.94
N GLY A 88 1.34 9.99 -2.52
CA GLY A 88 1.86 9.41 -3.75
C GLY A 88 0.80 9.36 -4.84
N SER A 89 0.57 8.18 -5.42
CA SER A 89 -0.47 7.97 -6.43
C SER A 89 -1.88 7.74 -5.86
N GLY A 90 -2.13 8.05 -4.58
CA GLY A 90 -3.47 8.17 -3.99
C GLY A 90 -4.15 6.85 -3.60
N SER A 91 -3.41 5.80 -3.28
CA SER A 91 -4.02 4.52 -2.85
C SER A 91 -4.89 4.68 -1.59
N THR A 92 -4.42 5.46 -0.62
CA THR A 92 -5.19 5.80 0.59
C THR A 92 -6.47 6.55 0.24
N GLY A 93 -6.40 7.52 -0.67
CA GLY A 93 -7.57 8.29 -1.11
C GLY A 93 -8.61 7.45 -1.83
N CYS A 94 -8.19 6.55 -2.73
CA CYS A 94 -9.09 5.60 -3.38
C CYS A 94 -9.82 4.75 -2.35
N SER A 95 -9.10 4.23 -1.36
CA SER A 95 -9.66 3.41 -0.30
C SER A 95 -10.59 4.20 0.63
N ALA A 96 -10.23 5.44 0.97
CA ALA A 96 -11.09 6.31 1.78
C ALA A 96 -12.45 6.54 1.10
N VAL A 97 -12.45 6.80 -0.20
CA VAL A 97 -13.70 6.96 -0.97
C VAL A 97 -14.51 5.67 -0.99
N ILE A 98 -13.88 4.51 -1.24
CA ILE A 98 -14.57 3.20 -1.20
C ILE A 98 -15.26 3.01 0.14
N GLU A 99 -14.57 3.30 1.23
CA GLU A 99 -15.04 3.07 2.59
C GLU A 99 -15.94 4.21 3.13
N GLY A 100 -16.24 5.24 2.33
CA GLY A 100 -17.13 6.33 2.74
C GLY A 100 -16.52 7.33 3.72
N ARG A 101 -15.21 7.55 3.62
CA ARG A 101 -14.48 8.54 4.42
C ARG A 101 -14.11 9.73 3.55
N GLU A 102 -14.02 10.93 4.16
CA GLU A 102 -13.39 12.07 3.51
C GLU A 102 -11.88 11.86 3.39
N PHE A 103 -11.26 12.46 2.39
CA PHE A 103 -9.83 12.33 2.16
C PHE A 103 -9.14 13.67 1.94
N VAL A 104 -8.00 13.84 2.59
CA VAL A 104 -7.06 14.93 2.34
C VAL A 104 -5.69 14.32 2.09
N GLY A 105 -5.18 14.46 0.87
CA GLY A 105 -3.84 14.00 0.49
C GLY A 105 -2.88 15.16 0.28
N ILE A 106 -1.64 14.99 0.72
CA ILE A 106 -0.54 15.91 0.46
C ILE A 106 0.51 15.14 -0.35
N GLU A 107 0.95 15.71 -1.45
CA GLU A 107 1.97 15.14 -2.32
C GLU A 107 2.85 16.26 -2.87
N LEU A 108 4.16 16.07 -2.77
CA LEU A 108 5.14 17.05 -3.21
C LEU A 108 5.26 17.09 -4.74
N SER A 109 5.17 15.93 -5.39
CA SER A 109 5.25 15.81 -6.84
C SER A 109 3.91 16.19 -7.49
N GLU A 110 3.90 17.22 -8.30
CA GLU A 110 2.72 17.61 -9.08
C GLU A 110 2.22 16.45 -9.95
N HIS A 111 3.13 15.75 -10.62
CA HIS A 111 2.83 14.57 -11.43
C HIS A 111 2.07 13.49 -10.65
N TYR A 112 2.56 13.11 -9.47
CA TYR A 112 1.85 12.12 -8.65
C TYR A 112 0.57 12.65 -8.04
N SER A 113 0.49 13.95 -7.74
CA SER A 113 -0.74 14.60 -7.29
C SER A 113 -1.83 14.53 -8.37
N GLU A 114 -1.50 14.73 -9.64
CA GLU A 114 -2.44 14.59 -10.76
C GLU A 114 -2.89 13.13 -10.93
N ILE A 115 -1.97 12.17 -10.87
CA ILE A 115 -2.30 10.73 -10.89
C ILE A 115 -3.25 10.38 -9.75
N SER A 116 -2.96 10.86 -8.55
CA SER A 116 -3.80 10.65 -7.36
C SER A 116 -5.22 11.16 -7.58
N ARG A 117 -5.38 12.41 -8.02
CA ARG A 117 -6.69 13.03 -8.31
C ARG A 117 -7.48 12.24 -9.34
N LYS A 118 -6.82 11.80 -10.41
CA LYS A 118 -7.45 11.00 -11.47
C LYS A 118 -7.93 9.67 -10.92
N ARG A 119 -7.09 8.94 -10.20
CA ARG A 119 -7.45 7.65 -9.60
C ARG A 119 -8.62 7.78 -8.63
N ILE A 120 -8.55 8.70 -7.69
CA ILE A 120 -9.61 8.92 -6.69
C ILE A 120 -10.94 9.22 -7.40
N LYS A 121 -10.94 10.07 -8.45
CA LYS A 121 -12.13 10.37 -9.23
C LYS A 121 -12.71 9.15 -9.95
N GLU A 122 -11.87 8.23 -10.43
CA GLU A 122 -12.33 6.98 -11.03
C GLU A 122 -13.06 6.11 -10.00
N TYR A 123 -12.52 5.96 -8.80
CA TYR A 123 -13.15 5.20 -7.72
C TYR A 123 -14.44 5.86 -7.19
N THR A 124 -14.52 7.19 -7.21
CA THR A 124 -15.75 7.92 -6.84
C THR A 124 -16.92 7.62 -7.80
N LYS A 125 -16.64 7.35 -9.08
CA LYS A 125 -17.67 7.04 -10.07
C LYS A 125 -18.20 5.60 -10.00
N LEU A 126 -17.49 4.72 -9.29
CA LEU A 126 -17.88 3.32 -9.13
C LEU A 126 -18.84 3.10 -7.95
N LYS A 127 -19.14 4.15 -7.21
CA LYS A 127 -20.04 4.17 -6.06
C LYS A 127 -21.39 4.74 -6.47
#